data_c928f9e7f0679aa55188659fdbad22d7
#
_entry.id   c928f9e7f0679aa55188659fdbad22d7
#
_cell.length_a   1.000
_cell.length_b   1.000
_cell.length_c   1.000
_cell.angle_alpha   90.00
_cell.angle_beta   90.00
_cell.angle_gamma   90.00
#
_symmetry.space_group_name_H-M   'P 1'
#
loop_
_entity.id
_entity.type
_entity.pdbx_description
1 polymer ?
#
loop_
_entity_poly.entity_id
_entity_poly.type
_entity_poly.pdbx_seq_one_letter_code
_entity_poly.pdbx_strand_id
1 'polypeptide(L)'
;MAFYENTIVAKQDLAEKELKTIKDKYNKLINSSSGKVIKIEEWGLLNLANKIKNYKKGFYIHYKFEGNNKTLNEIENKVKIDGSIIRHLTVKYRKLDTTKEYFNKSK
;
A
#
# COMPACT_ATOMS: atom_id res chain seq x y z
N MET A 1 4.40 19.74 0.19
CA MET A 1 4.23 18.30 0.23
C MET A 1 4.05 17.71 -1.15
N ALA A 2 4.38 16.48 -1.32
CA ALA A 2 4.26 15.83 -2.61
C ALA A 2 3.19 14.75 -2.55
N PHE A 3 2.73 14.31 -3.71
CA PHE A 3 1.74 13.24 -3.81
C PHE A 3 2.44 11.92 -4.12
N TYR A 4 1.99 10.87 -3.48
CA TYR A 4 2.57 9.54 -3.64
C TYR A 4 1.49 8.48 -3.76
N GLU A 5 1.85 7.37 -4.39
CA GLU A 5 1.04 6.17 -4.38
C GLU A 5 1.91 5.05 -3.82
N ASN A 6 1.40 4.35 -2.83
CA ASN A 6 2.12 3.25 -2.22
C ASN A 6 1.27 2.00 -2.34
N THR A 7 1.84 0.96 -2.94
CA THR A 7 1.17 -0.32 -3.06
C THR A 7 1.84 -1.30 -2.11
N ILE A 8 1.07 -1.88 -1.21
CA ILE A 8 1.56 -2.88 -0.28
C ILE A 8 0.97 -4.22 -0.69
N VAL A 9 1.81 -5.25 -0.70
CA VAL A 9 1.37 -6.61 -0.99
C VAL A 9 1.53 -7.42 0.28
N ALA A 10 0.40 -7.86 0.82
CA ALA A 10 0.39 -8.69 2.02
C ALA A 10 0.34 -10.17 1.62
N LYS A 11 0.86 -11.04 2.47
CA LYS A 11 0.91 -12.46 2.15
C LYS A 11 -0.47 -13.07 2.03
N GLN A 12 -0.57 -14.11 1.21
CA GLN A 12 -1.88 -14.66 0.81
C GLN A 12 -2.63 -15.41 1.90
N ASP A 13 -1.99 -15.83 2.94
CA ASP A 13 -2.63 -16.66 3.95
C ASP A 13 -3.17 -15.86 5.15
N LEU A 14 -3.37 -14.56 4.98
CA LEU A 14 -3.94 -13.75 6.05
C LEU A 14 -5.46 -13.82 6.03
N ALA A 15 -6.06 -13.79 7.22
CA ALA A 15 -7.49 -13.73 7.34
C ALA A 15 -7.98 -12.31 7.05
N GLU A 16 -9.26 -12.18 6.72
CA GLU A 16 -9.86 -10.90 6.41
C GLU A 16 -9.68 -9.88 7.54
N LYS A 17 -9.80 -10.34 8.78
CA LYS A 17 -9.62 -9.49 9.94
C LYS A 17 -8.20 -8.93 10.02
N GLU A 18 -7.22 -9.75 9.67
CA GLU A 18 -5.83 -9.35 9.70
C GLU A 18 -5.54 -8.34 8.59
N LEU A 19 -6.16 -8.51 7.43
CA LEU A 19 -6.01 -7.57 6.32
C LEU A 19 -6.56 -6.19 6.70
N LYS A 20 -7.70 -6.16 7.38
CA LYS A 20 -8.28 -4.92 7.83
C LYS A 20 -7.35 -4.22 8.82
N THR A 21 -6.74 -4.98 9.72
CA THR A 21 -5.80 -4.45 10.69
C THR A 21 -4.59 -3.83 9.99
N ILE A 22 -4.07 -4.49 8.96
CA ILE A 22 -2.95 -3.97 8.18
C ILE A 22 -3.34 -2.68 7.48
N LYS A 23 -4.50 -2.66 6.83
CA LYS A 23 -4.97 -1.48 6.13
C LYS A 23 -5.06 -0.27 7.09
N ASP A 24 -5.65 -0.48 8.25
CA ASP A 24 -5.81 0.58 9.23
C ASP A 24 -4.47 1.02 9.82
N LYS A 25 -3.57 0.09 10.02
CA LYS A 25 -2.26 0.39 10.58
C LYS A 25 -1.48 1.36 9.67
N TYR A 26 -1.44 1.08 8.38
CA TYR A 26 -0.71 1.95 7.46
C TYR A 26 -1.44 3.26 7.19
N ASN A 27 -2.76 3.25 7.24
CA ASN A 27 -3.54 4.46 7.14
C ASN A 27 -3.20 5.41 8.31
N LYS A 28 -3.17 4.88 9.53
CA LYS A 28 -2.80 5.68 10.70
C LYS A 28 -1.36 6.14 10.64
N LEU A 29 -0.48 5.28 10.17
CA LEU A 29 0.94 5.61 10.08
C LEU A 29 1.15 6.81 9.16
N ILE A 30 0.52 6.80 8.00
CA ILE A 30 0.65 7.90 7.05
C ILE A 30 0.10 9.19 7.66
N ASN A 31 -1.08 9.13 8.26
CA ASN A 31 -1.70 10.31 8.83
C ASN A 31 -0.93 10.86 10.03
N SER A 32 -0.23 10.01 10.77
CA SER A 32 0.53 10.45 11.94
C SER A 32 1.95 10.89 11.62
N SER A 33 2.44 10.65 10.41
CA SER A 33 3.81 11.00 10.04
C SER A 33 3.85 12.15 9.04
N SER A 34 3.06 13.14 9.28
CA SER A 34 2.98 14.36 8.47
C SER A 34 2.38 14.14 7.10
N GLY A 35 1.64 13.06 6.93
CA GLY A 35 0.98 12.76 5.67
C GLY A 35 -0.53 12.84 5.80
N LYS A 36 -1.20 12.67 4.67
CA LYS A 36 -2.65 12.66 4.62
C LYS A 36 -3.09 11.66 3.57
N VAL A 37 -3.82 10.64 3.99
CA VAL A 37 -4.33 9.65 3.04
C VAL A 37 -5.51 10.27 2.29
N ILE A 38 -5.45 10.20 0.97
CA ILE A 38 -6.49 10.74 0.12
C ILE A 38 -7.45 9.65 -0.34
N LYS A 39 -6.92 8.49 -0.68
CA LYS A 39 -7.74 7.37 -1.13
C LYS A 39 -7.05 6.05 -0.82
N ILE A 40 -7.83 5.04 -0.46
CA ILE A 40 -7.33 3.69 -0.26
C ILE A 40 -8.12 2.78 -1.20
N GLU A 41 -7.40 1.94 -1.95
CA GLU A 41 -8.02 0.97 -2.83
C GLU A 41 -7.59 -0.42 -2.39
N GLU A 42 -8.51 -1.33 -2.24
CA GLU A 42 -8.20 -2.72 -1.95
C GLU A 42 -8.39 -3.49 -3.24
N TRP A 43 -7.30 -3.95 -3.80
CA TRP A 43 -7.35 -4.65 -5.09
C TRP A 43 -7.63 -6.15 -4.93
N GLY A 44 -7.53 -6.66 -3.71
CA GLY A 44 -7.82 -8.04 -3.41
C GLY A 44 -6.67 -8.98 -3.66
N LEU A 45 -6.96 -10.26 -3.71
CA LEU A 45 -5.95 -11.30 -3.87
C LEU A 45 -5.61 -11.44 -5.34
N LEU A 46 -4.39 -11.15 -5.70
CA LEU A 46 -3.94 -11.18 -7.09
C LEU A 46 -2.74 -12.10 -7.25
N ASN A 47 -2.57 -12.63 -8.46
CA ASN A 47 -1.42 -13.47 -8.76
C ASN A 47 -0.17 -12.59 -8.88
N LEU A 48 0.94 -13.08 -8.35
CA LEU A 48 2.21 -12.40 -8.48
C LEU A 48 2.86 -12.85 -9.78
N ALA A 49 3.53 -11.92 -10.45
CA ALA A 49 4.22 -12.26 -11.69
C ALA A 49 5.33 -13.28 -11.42
N ASN A 50 6.01 -13.12 -10.29
CA ASN A 50 7.02 -14.06 -9.84
C ASN A 50 6.76 -14.37 -8.38
N LYS A 51 7.15 -15.55 -7.94
CA LYS A 51 6.99 -15.89 -6.53
C LYS A 51 7.79 -14.94 -5.67
N ILE A 52 7.22 -14.54 -4.54
CA ILE A 52 7.93 -13.74 -3.55
C ILE A 52 7.84 -14.51 -2.24
N LYS A 53 8.98 -14.89 -1.66
CA LYS A 53 9.03 -15.66 -0.41
C LYS A 53 8.14 -16.89 -0.47
N ASN A 54 8.14 -17.56 -1.63
CA ASN A 54 7.34 -18.76 -1.88
C ASN A 54 5.84 -18.54 -2.00
N TYR A 55 5.39 -17.30 -1.98
CA TYR A 55 3.98 -16.99 -2.22
C TYR A 55 3.75 -16.76 -3.70
N LYS A 56 2.65 -17.27 -4.23
CA LYS A 56 2.27 -17.08 -5.63
C LYS A 56 1.24 -15.98 -5.77
N LYS A 57 0.55 -15.63 -4.70
CA LYS A 57 -0.47 -14.59 -4.68
C LYS A 57 -0.24 -13.66 -3.51
N GLY A 58 -0.82 -12.49 -3.57
CA GLY A 58 -0.77 -11.54 -2.49
C GLY A 58 -1.99 -10.65 -2.48
N PHE A 59 -2.30 -10.08 -1.32
CA PHE A 59 -3.37 -9.12 -1.21
C PHE A 59 -2.79 -7.73 -1.45
N TYR A 60 -3.35 -7.02 -2.41
CA TYR A 60 -2.87 -5.70 -2.80
C TYR A 60 -3.71 -4.61 -2.16
N ILE A 61 -3.05 -3.68 -1.48
CA ILE A 61 -3.69 -2.50 -0.91
C ILE A 61 -2.93 -1.30 -1.42
N HIS A 62 -3.65 -0.36 -2.01
CA HIS A 62 -3.06 0.80 -2.66
C HIS A 62 -3.49 2.07 -1.96
N TYR A 63 -2.52 2.89 -1.56
CA TYR A 63 -2.79 4.14 -0.87
C TYR A 63 -2.35 5.32 -1.73
N LYS A 64 -3.25 6.28 -1.92
CA LYS A 64 -2.90 7.55 -2.54
C LYS A 64 -2.85 8.56 -1.41
N PHE A 65 -1.73 9.21 -1.25
CA PHE A 65 -1.54 10.10 -0.11
C PHE A 65 -0.63 11.28 -0.42
N GLU A 66 -0.74 12.30 0.41
CA GLU A 66 0.12 13.45 0.35
C GLU A 66 1.07 13.33 1.52
N GLY A 67 2.35 13.62 1.34
CA GLY A 67 3.32 13.50 2.41
C GLY A 67 4.69 14.06 2.05
N ASN A 68 5.67 13.74 2.87
CA ASN A 68 7.04 14.18 2.69
C ASN A 68 7.99 13.02 2.99
N ASN A 69 9.30 13.32 3.06
CA ASN A 69 10.29 12.28 3.30
C ASN A 69 10.08 11.56 4.64
N LYS A 70 9.59 12.27 5.64
CA LYS A 70 9.31 11.65 6.94
C LYS A 70 8.23 10.58 6.79
N THR A 71 7.17 10.88 6.02
CA THR A 71 6.10 9.93 5.78
C THR A 71 6.65 8.68 5.09
N LEU A 72 7.47 8.87 4.06
CA LEU A 72 8.05 7.76 3.32
C LEU A 72 8.95 6.90 4.19
N ASN A 73 9.79 7.53 5.01
CA ASN A 73 10.70 6.81 5.88
C ASN A 73 9.95 5.98 6.91
N GLU A 74 8.83 6.49 7.43
CA GLU A 74 8.03 5.76 8.40
C GLU A 74 7.39 4.52 7.77
N ILE A 75 6.89 4.66 6.54
CA ILE A 75 6.31 3.54 5.82
C ILE A 75 7.39 2.48 5.58
N GLU A 76 8.55 2.89 5.08
CA GLU A 76 9.62 1.97 4.76
C GLU A 76 10.11 1.22 5.99
N ASN A 77 10.29 1.92 7.10
CA ASN A 77 10.74 1.30 8.33
C ASN A 77 9.73 0.29 8.86
N LYS A 78 8.43 0.62 8.76
CA LYS A 78 7.39 -0.27 9.24
C LYS A 78 7.30 -1.53 8.40
N VAL A 79 7.38 -1.37 7.08
CA VAL A 79 7.30 -2.50 6.17
C VAL A 79 8.46 -3.47 6.38
N LYS A 80 9.65 -2.95 6.67
CA LYS A 80 10.82 -3.79 6.88
C LYS A 80 10.67 -4.78 8.02
N ILE A 81 9.94 -4.39 9.06
CA ILE A 81 9.79 -5.25 10.24
C ILE A 81 8.44 -5.95 10.28
N ASP A 82 7.57 -5.72 9.31
CA ASP A 82 6.24 -6.31 9.29
C ASP A 82 6.26 -7.59 8.48
N GLY A 83 6.24 -8.72 9.16
CA GLY A 83 6.29 -10.02 8.49
C GLY A 83 5.10 -10.34 7.62
N SER A 84 4.02 -9.57 7.71
CA SER A 84 2.84 -9.80 6.88
C SER A 84 2.97 -9.17 5.51
N ILE A 85 3.92 -8.28 5.31
CA ILE A 85 4.10 -7.58 4.03
C ILE A 85 5.25 -8.23 3.27
N ILE A 86 4.97 -8.69 2.06
CA ILE A 86 5.99 -9.36 1.25
C ILE A 86 6.62 -8.46 0.19
N ARG A 87 5.98 -7.34 -0.11
CA ARG A 87 6.50 -6.40 -1.08
C ARG A 87 5.80 -5.05 -0.94
N HIS A 88 6.49 -3.97 -1.27
CA HIS A 88 5.85 -2.67 -1.35
C HIS A 88 6.54 -1.83 -2.43
N LEU A 89 5.80 -0.87 -2.96
CA LEU A 89 6.31 0.03 -3.98
C LEU A 89 5.70 1.40 -3.76
N THR A 90 6.54 2.44 -3.78
CA THR A 90 6.05 3.81 -3.64
C THR A 90 6.47 4.60 -4.88
N VAL A 91 5.52 5.33 -5.45
CA VAL A 91 5.76 6.16 -6.62
C VAL A 91 5.34 7.58 -6.31
N LYS A 92 6.14 8.55 -6.72
CA LYS A 92 5.85 9.96 -6.51
C LYS A 92 5.14 10.52 -7.74
N TYR A 93 4.10 11.32 -7.51
CA TYR A 93 3.37 11.94 -8.59
C TYR A 93 3.30 13.44 -8.40
N ARG A 94 3.19 14.15 -9.49
CA ARG A 94 2.98 15.58 -9.43
C ARG A 94 1.55 15.87 -9.02
N LYS A 95 0.60 15.05 -9.46
CA LYS A 95 -0.81 15.26 -9.20
C LYS A 95 -1.48 13.90 -9.11
N LEU A 96 -2.27 13.68 -8.06
CA LEU A 96 -3.00 12.44 -7.91
C LEU A 96 -4.30 12.49 -8.69
N ASP A 97 -4.63 11.39 -9.32
CA ASP A 97 -5.91 11.19 -9.97
C ASP A 97 -6.74 10.32 -9.04
N THR A 98 -7.63 10.94 -8.27
CA THR A 98 -8.46 10.21 -7.32
C THR A 98 -9.77 9.77 -7.92
N THR A 99 -10.03 10.12 -9.19
CA THR A 99 -11.29 9.74 -9.80
C THR A 99 -11.25 8.38 -10.48
N LYS A 100 -10.06 7.83 -10.69
CA LYS A 100 -9.89 6.53 -11.32
C LYS A 100 -9.19 5.58 -10.38
N GLU A 101 -9.53 4.32 -10.50
CA GLU A 101 -8.79 3.28 -9.81
C GLU A 101 -7.81 2.66 -10.77
N TYR A 102 -6.69 2.23 -10.21
CA TYR A 102 -5.56 1.81 -11.03
C TYR A 102 -5.90 0.68 -11.99
N PHE A 103 -6.76 -0.24 -11.59
CA PHE A 103 -7.12 -1.34 -12.45
C PHE A 103 -8.33 -1.11 -13.32
N ASN A 104 -9.02 -0.01 -13.17
CA ASN A 104 -10.20 0.19 -13.96
C ASN A 104 -9.93 0.67 -15.31
N LYS A 105 -8.80 1.23 -15.56
CA LYS A 105 -8.61 1.86 -16.76
C LYS A 105 -8.26 1.02 -17.80
N SER A 106 -7.76 0.09 -17.58
CA SER A 106 -7.22 -0.54 -18.61
C SER A 106 -8.02 -1.21 -19.48
N LYS A 107 -9.07 -1.20 -19.22
CA LYS A 107 -9.61 -2.21 -20.00
C LYS A 107 -10.42 -1.76 -21.00
#